data_912ee2a27ab58cfa764c5641c0d29e6a
#
_entry.id   912ee2a27ab58cfa764c5641c0d29e6a
#
_cell.length_a   1.000
_cell.length_b   1.000
_cell.length_c   1.000
_cell.angle_alpha   90.00
_cell.angle_beta   90.00
_cell.angle_gamma   90.00
#
_symmetry.space_group_name_H-M   'P 1'
#
loop_
_entity.id
_entity.type
_entity.pdbx_description
1 polymer ?
#
loop_
_entity_poly.entity_id
_entity_poly.type
_entity_poly.pdbx_seq_one_letter_code
_entity_poly.pdbx_strand_id
1 'polypeptide(L)'
;MIPSSASGGAHKPIDLISIALVAEDGREFYAVSSEFSIADCNPWVTENVLLHLGNYAPEPLSAIVHRLKMFVQEGGEKPSFWGYYSDYDWVVFCQMFGTMIDLPEGFPMYCLDLKQWCVQLGNPKLPKQDSTEHNALHDARWNKTVWDFLAAWEKGVR
;
A
#
# COMPACT_ATOMS: atom_id res chain seq x y z
N MET A 1 0.57 2.53 -1.90
CA MET A 1 0.85 3.57 -0.87
C MET A 1 -0.33 3.62 0.06
N ILE A 2 -0.12 3.57 1.35
CA ILE A 2 -1.18 3.76 2.35
C ILE A 2 -1.03 5.20 2.83
N PRO A 3 -1.90 6.15 2.43
CA PRO A 3 -1.82 7.48 2.99
C PRO A 3 -2.22 7.40 4.46
N SER A 4 -1.26 7.63 5.33
CA SER A 4 -1.50 7.73 6.76
C SER A 4 -1.90 9.13 7.13
N SER A 5 -3.00 9.30 7.85
CA SER A 5 -3.29 10.54 8.55
C SER A 5 -2.43 10.62 9.81
N ALA A 6 -1.27 11.26 9.71
CA ALA A 6 -0.52 11.62 10.90
C ALA A 6 -1.14 12.87 11.52
N SER A 7 -2.12 12.71 12.40
CA SER A 7 -2.47 13.77 13.32
C SER A 7 -1.39 13.82 14.40
N GLY A 8 -0.66 14.93 14.46
CA GLY A 8 0.43 15.12 15.42
C GLY A 8 -0.05 15.08 16.87
N GLY A 9 0.20 13.96 17.50
CA GLY A 9 0.13 13.74 18.92
C GLY A 9 1.03 12.57 19.22
N ALA A 10 2.00 12.74 20.12
CA ALA A 10 2.89 11.67 20.52
C ALA A 10 2.07 10.41 20.86
N HIS A 11 2.37 9.29 20.20
CA HIS A 11 1.89 7.95 20.52
C HIS A 11 0.51 7.50 20.03
N LYS A 12 -0.13 8.14 19.04
CA LYS A 12 -1.28 7.51 18.37
C LYS A 12 -0.77 6.58 17.25
N PRO A 13 -1.33 5.35 17.11
CA PRO A 13 -1.11 4.53 15.93
C PRO A 13 -1.55 5.30 14.68
N ILE A 14 -0.95 4.96 13.53
CA ILE A 14 -1.35 5.56 12.26
C ILE A 14 -2.66 4.89 11.83
N ASP A 15 -3.72 5.69 11.66
CA ASP A 15 -5.01 5.16 11.25
C ASP A 15 -5.02 4.79 9.77
N LEU A 16 -5.55 3.62 9.46
CA LEU A 16 -5.76 3.17 8.09
C LEU A 16 -6.97 3.89 7.50
N ILE A 17 -6.78 4.65 6.43
CA ILE A 17 -7.87 5.24 5.64
C ILE A 17 -8.29 4.28 4.51
N SER A 18 -7.36 3.87 3.68
CA SER A 18 -7.59 2.90 2.62
C SER A 18 -6.35 2.07 2.34
N ILE A 19 -6.53 0.90 1.77
CA ILE A 19 -5.46 0.00 1.39
C ILE A 19 -5.73 -0.62 0.03
N ALA A 20 -4.68 -0.78 -0.76
CA ALA A 20 -4.75 -1.48 -2.04
C ALA A 20 -3.55 -2.40 -2.24
N LEU A 21 -3.79 -3.50 -2.92
CA LEU A 21 -2.75 -4.39 -3.45
C LEU A 21 -3.06 -4.72 -4.91
N VAL A 22 -2.02 -4.78 -5.70
CA VAL A 22 -2.07 -5.31 -7.08
C VAL A 22 -1.12 -6.50 -7.12
N ALA A 23 -1.66 -7.67 -7.42
CA ALA A 23 -0.89 -8.89 -7.55
C ALA A 23 -0.16 -8.96 -8.89
N GLU A 24 0.86 -9.82 -8.98
CA GLU A 24 1.62 -10.03 -10.22
C GLU A 24 0.73 -10.52 -11.37
N ASP A 25 -0.28 -11.34 -11.06
CA ASP A 25 -1.27 -11.88 -12.00
C ASP A 25 -2.36 -10.88 -12.43
N GLY A 26 -2.31 -9.65 -11.92
CA GLY A 26 -3.23 -8.57 -12.25
C GLY A 26 -4.49 -8.51 -11.38
N ARG A 27 -4.66 -9.41 -10.39
CA ARG A 27 -5.75 -9.28 -9.42
C ARG A 27 -5.55 -8.02 -8.57
N GLU A 28 -6.64 -7.40 -8.18
CA GLU A 28 -6.63 -6.16 -7.41
C GLU A 28 -7.45 -6.32 -6.13
N PHE A 29 -6.94 -5.75 -5.06
CA PHE A 29 -7.63 -5.58 -3.79
C PHE A 29 -7.70 -4.11 -3.45
N TYR A 30 -8.87 -3.64 -3.05
CA TYR A 30 -9.05 -2.30 -2.50
C TYR A 30 -10.08 -2.32 -1.37
N ALA A 31 -9.81 -1.57 -0.32
CA ALA A 31 -10.73 -1.39 0.79
C ALA A 31 -10.54 -0.01 1.43
N VAL A 32 -11.65 0.55 1.93
CA VAL A 32 -11.70 1.78 2.72
C VAL A 32 -12.11 1.40 4.14
N SER A 33 -11.36 1.86 5.14
CA SER A 33 -11.68 1.60 6.54
C SER A 33 -12.85 2.47 7.01
N SER A 34 -13.70 1.91 7.85
CA SER A 34 -14.74 2.67 8.57
C SER A 34 -14.26 3.15 9.95
N GLU A 35 -13.03 2.85 10.35
CA GLU A 35 -12.56 3.05 11.72
C GLU A 35 -11.62 4.25 11.89
N PHE A 36 -11.25 4.95 10.80
CA PHE A 36 -10.51 6.21 10.94
C PHE A 36 -11.42 7.39 11.27
N SER A 37 -10.86 8.37 11.97
CA SER A 37 -11.60 9.60 12.34
C SER A 37 -11.35 10.71 11.32
N ILE A 38 -12.38 11.13 10.61
CA ILE A 38 -12.30 12.29 9.69
C ILE A 38 -11.89 13.56 10.44
N ALA A 39 -12.31 13.72 11.69
CA ALA A 39 -11.98 14.89 12.51
C ALA A 39 -10.48 14.97 12.87
N ASP A 40 -9.78 13.83 12.86
CA ASP A 40 -8.34 13.76 13.12
C ASP A 40 -7.49 13.91 11.85
N CYS A 41 -8.12 13.94 10.66
CA CYS A 41 -7.44 14.17 9.39
C CYS A 41 -6.98 15.62 9.27
N ASN A 42 -5.76 15.84 8.87
CA ASN A 42 -5.28 17.17 8.57
C ASN A 42 -5.89 17.69 7.23
N PRO A 43 -5.85 19.02 6.96
CA PRO A 43 -6.43 19.58 5.75
C PRO A 43 -5.90 18.95 4.45
N TRP A 44 -4.61 18.64 4.41
CA TRP A 44 -4.00 18.02 3.23
C TRP A 44 -4.60 16.62 2.93
N VAL A 45 -4.77 15.79 3.96
CA VAL A 45 -5.41 14.46 3.83
C VAL A 45 -6.87 14.61 3.38
N THR A 46 -7.59 15.57 3.95
CA THR A 46 -8.98 15.82 3.56
C THR A 46 -9.10 16.19 2.09
N GLU A 47 -8.24 17.07 1.60
CA GLU A 47 -8.28 17.58 0.23
C GLU A 47 -7.71 16.60 -0.80
N ASN A 48 -6.66 15.84 -0.43
CA ASN A 48 -5.92 15.02 -1.40
C ASN A 48 -6.18 13.52 -1.29
N VAL A 49 -6.76 13.05 -0.19
CA VAL A 49 -7.02 11.62 0.03
C VAL A 49 -8.51 11.33 0.10
N LEU A 50 -9.25 12.00 1.02
CA LEU A 50 -10.65 11.65 1.25
C LEU A 50 -11.54 11.89 0.03
N LEU A 51 -11.26 12.93 -0.77
CA LEU A 51 -11.99 13.21 -2.00
C LEU A 51 -11.75 12.15 -3.10
N HIS A 52 -10.68 11.36 -2.98
CA HIS A 52 -10.28 10.37 -3.98
C HIS A 52 -10.61 8.92 -3.57
N LEU A 53 -11.28 8.70 -2.43
CA LEU A 53 -11.65 7.34 -1.99
C LEU A 53 -12.64 6.63 -2.92
N GLY A 54 -13.33 7.37 -3.79
CA GLY A 54 -14.35 6.82 -4.70
C GLY A 54 -15.63 6.40 -3.97
N ASN A 55 -16.49 5.67 -4.67
CA ASN A 55 -17.80 5.21 -4.16
C ASN A 55 -17.70 3.83 -3.48
N TYR A 56 -16.65 3.58 -2.72
CA TYR A 56 -16.49 2.33 -1.99
C TYR A 56 -17.14 2.44 -0.61
N ALA A 57 -17.93 1.44 -0.25
CA ALA A 57 -18.51 1.36 1.07
C ALA A 57 -17.40 1.11 2.11
N PRO A 58 -17.27 1.94 3.15
CA PRO A 58 -16.29 1.70 4.21
C PRO A 58 -16.59 0.40 4.95
N GLU A 59 -15.52 -0.33 5.31
CA GLU A 59 -15.59 -1.63 5.97
C GLU A 59 -14.87 -1.59 7.33
N PRO A 60 -15.31 -2.37 8.32
CA PRO A 60 -14.55 -2.53 9.56
C PRO A 60 -13.20 -3.21 9.29
N LEU A 61 -12.19 -2.85 10.06
CA LEU A 61 -10.82 -3.36 9.90
C LEU A 61 -10.75 -4.89 9.88
N SER A 62 -11.56 -5.55 10.74
CA SER A 62 -11.63 -7.02 10.79
C SER A 62 -12.08 -7.65 9.46
N ALA A 63 -13.02 -7.03 8.75
CA ALA A 63 -13.48 -7.48 7.43
C ALA A 63 -12.37 -7.26 6.37
N ILE A 64 -11.71 -6.10 6.41
CA ILE A 64 -10.60 -5.78 5.51
C ILE A 64 -9.47 -6.81 5.69
N VAL A 65 -9.07 -7.08 6.92
CA VAL A 65 -8.01 -8.05 7.26
C VAL A 65 -8.36 -9.44 6.75
N HIS A 66 -9.60 -9.90 6.96
CA HIS A 66 -10.04 -11.21 6.49
C HIS A 66 -9.95 -11.31 4.96
N ARG A 67 -10.52 -10.34 4.24
CA ARG A 67 -10.50 -10.31 2.77
C ARG A 67 -9.09 -10.20 2.20
N LEU A 68 -8.23 -9.36 2.83
CA LEU A 68 -6.85 -9.18 2.42
C LEU A 68 -6.06 -10.48 2.57
N LYS A 69 -6.23 -11.18 3.70
CA LYS A 69 -5.60 -12.48 3.92
C LYS A 69 -6.01 -13.49 2.84
N MET A 70 -7.30 -13.58 2.53
CA MET A 70 -7.80 -14.46 1.47
C MET A 70 -7.20 -14.09 0.11
N PHE A 71 -7.20 -12.79 -0.26
CA PHE A 71 -6.63 -12.30 -1.50
C PHE A 71 -5.15 -12.69 -1.68
N VAL A 72 -4.35 -12.55 -0.62
CA VAL A 72 -2.93 -12.92 -0.66
C VAL A 72 -2.75 -14.43 -0.75
N GLN A 73 -3.52 -15.22 0.02
CA GLN A 73 -3.43 -16.68 0.05
C GLN A 73 -3.87 -17.34 -1.27
N GLU A 74 -4.78 -16.72 -2.02
CA GLU A 74 -5.19 -17.20 -3.35
C GLU A 74 -4.02 -17.25 -4.35
N GLY A 75 -2.94 -16.50 -4.14
CA GLY A 75 -1.72 -16.56 -4.94
C GLY A 75 -0.92 -17.86 -4.79
N GLY A 76 -1.19 -18.69 -3.79
CA GLY A 76 -0.65 -20.04 -3.64
C GLY A 76 0.82 -20.15 -3.24
N GLU A 77 1.57 -19.07 -3.28
CA GLU A 77 3.00 -18.98 -2.95
C GLU A 77 3.24 -18.05 -1.75
N LYS A 78 4.47 -18.08 -1.23
CA LYS A 78 4.87 -17.10 -0.21
C LYS A 78 4.91 -15.72 -0.84
N PRO A 79 4.13 -14.75 -0.35
CA PRO A 79 4.06 -13.43 -0.98
C PRO A 79 5.36 -12.65 -0.79
N SER A 80 5.68 -11.80 -1.77
CA SER A 80 6.64 -10.71 -1.63
C SER A 80 5.90 -9.39 -1.74
N PHE A 81 5.98 -8.56 -0.72
CA PHE A 81 5.35 -7.24 -0.73
C PHE A 81 6.34 -6.19 -1.22
N TRP A 82 5.87 -5.33 -2.11
CA TRP A 82 6.60 -4.21 -2.67
C TRP A 82 5.82 -2.93 -2.51
N GLY A 83 6.50 -1.85 -2.19
CA GLY A 83 5.92 -0.52 -2.13
C GLY A 83 6.93 0.55 -2.55
N TYR A 84 6.47 1.77 -2.75
CA TYR A 84 7.33 2.91 -3.07
C TYR A 84 7.35 3.85 -1.87
N TYR A 85 8.51 4.05 -1.24
CA TYR A 85 8.65 4.66 0.10
C TYR A 85 7.78 3.95 1.14
N SER A 86 7.89 2.62 1.21
CA SER A 86 6.94 1.73 1.89
C SER A 86 7.05 1.68 3.42
N ASP A 87 7.92 2.46 4.05
CA ASP A 87 8.18 2.36 5.49
C ASP A 87 6.90 2.53 6.33
N TYR A 88 6.16 3.62 6.10
CA TYR A 88 4.90 3.86 6.81
C TYR A 88 3.80 2.88 6.40
N ASP A 89 3.73 2.55 5.12
CA ASP A 89 2.75 1.62 4.59
C ASP A 89 2.90 0.25 5.23
N TRP A 90 4.16 -0.20 5.40
CA TRP A 90 4.45 -1.48 6.03
C TRP A 90 4.11 -1.50 7.53
N VAL A 91 4.36 -0.40 8.23
CA VAL A 91 3.96 -0.27 9.64
C VAL A 91 2.45 -0.39 9.79
N VAL A 92 1.67 0.34 8.99
CA VAL A 92 0.21 0.28 9.01
C VAL A 92 -0.29 -1.11 8.62
N PHE A 93 0.31 -1.73 7.59
CA PHE A 93 -0.02 -3.10 7.20
C PHE A 93 0.17 -4.08 8.35
N CYS A 94 1.30 -4.03 9.07
CA CYS A 94 1.53 -4.86 10.23
C CYS A 94 0.52 -4.59 11.36
N GLN A 95 0.21 -3.31 11.63
CA GLN A 95 -0.75 -2.90 12.65
C GLN A 95 -2.16 -3.48 12.42
N MET A 96 -2.56 -3.73 11.17
CA MET A 96 -3.83 -4.38 10.84
C MET A 96 -3.93 -5.80 11.43
N PHE A 97 -2.81 -6.47 11.66
CA PHE A 97 -2.74 -7.81 12.26
C PHE A 97 -2.37 -7.79 13.75
N GLY A 98 -1.99 -6.63 14.28
CA GLY A 98 -1.46 -6.43 15.63
C GLY A 98 -0.04 -5.86 15.58
N THR A 99 0.94 -6.71 15.39
CA THR A 99 2.34 -6.33 15.20
C THR A 99 2.96 -7.14 14.06
N MET A 100 4.19 -6.84 13.70
CA MET A 100 4.92 -7.57 12.65
C MET A 100 5.05 -9.08 12.95
N ILE A 101 5.10 -9.50 14.20
CA ILE A 101 5.16 -10.92 14.58
C ILE A 101 3.80 -11.61 14.56
N ASP A 102 2.70 -10.88 14.47
CA ASP A 102 1.34 -11.40 14.37
C ASP A 102 0.87 -11.57 12.91
N LEU A 103 1.74 -11.29 11.96
CA LEU A 103 1.46 -11.49 10.53
C LEU A 103 1.09 -12.96 10.26
N PRO A 104 0.18 -13.23 9.30
CA PRO A 104 -0.19 -14.60 8.94
C PRO A 104 1.02 -15.45 8.56
N GLU A 105 0.94 -16.74 8.85
CA GLU A 105 1.98 -17.70 8.46
C GLU A 105 2.25 -17.62 6.96
N GLY A 106 3.53 -17.58 6.61
CA GLY A 106 4.00 -17.42 5.22
C GLY A 106 4.18 -15.97 4.77
N PHE A 107 3.66 -14.98 5.50
CA PHE A 107 3.92 -13.58 5.19
C PHE A 107 5.35 -13.20 5.62
N PRO A 108 6.08 -12.42 4.81
CA PRO A 108 7.41 -11.93 5.20
C PRO A 108 7.29 -10.86 6.29
N MET A 109 8.33 -10.73 7.13
CA MET A 109 8.41 -9.68 8.14
C MET A 109 8.98 -8.36 7.60
N TYR A 110 9.01 -8.18 6.29
CA TYR A 110 9.56 -6.99 5.64
C TYR A 110 8.81 -6.70 4.33
N CYS A 111 8.87 -5.44 3.93
CA CYS A 111 8.46 -5.00 2.61
C CYS A 111 9.70 -4.61 1.79
N LEU A 112 9.69 -4.91 0.53
CA LEU A 112 10.73 -4.49 -0.41
C LEU A 112 10.37 -3.10 -0.95
N ASP A 113 11.36 -2.22 -1.08
CA ASP A 113 11.13 -0.84 -1.49
C ASP A 113 11.60 -0.57 -2.92
N LEU A 114 10.65 -0.15 -3.76
CA LEU A 114 10.89 0.15 -5.17
C LEU A 114 11.83 1.36 -5.36
N LYS A 115 11.79 2.33 -4.44
CA LYS A 115 12.71 3.48 -4.51
C LYS A 115 14.14 3.05 -4.21
N GLN A 116 14.34 2.19 -3.24
CA GLN A 116 15.66 1.64 -2.94
C GLN A 116 16.20 0.84 -4.12
N TRP A 117 15.37 -0.03 -4.73
CA TRP A 117 15.75 -0.78 -5.92
C TRP A 117 16.10 0.15 -7.10
N CYS A 118 15.31 1.18 -7.35
CA CYS A 118 15.58 2.20 -8.36
C CYS A 118 16.96 2.86 -8.15
N VAL A 119 17.31 3.22 -6.88
CA VAL A 119 18.62 3.79 -6.55
C VAL A 119 19.74 2.80 -6.85
N GLN A 120 19.61 1.53 -6.47
CA GLN A 120 20.59 0.49 -6.74
C GLN A 120 20.84 0.28 -8.25
N LEU A 121 19.82 0.48 -9.08
CA LEU A 121 19.90 0.40 -10.55
C LEU A 121 20.40 1.69 -11.23
N GLY A 122 20.89 2.67 -10.46
CA GLY A 122 21.44 3.92 -10.98
C GLY A 122 20.41 5.01 -11.26
N ASN A 123 19.25 4.97 -10.60
CA ASN A 123 18.15 5.92 -10.73
C ASN A 123 17.61 6.07 -12.18
N PRO A 124 17.20 4.98 -12.85
CA PRO A 124 16.54 5.11 -14.12
C PRO A 124 15.30 5.98 -14.00
N LYS A 125 14.94 6.70 -15.09
CA LYS A 125 13.74 7.54 -15.10
C LYS A 125 12.50 6.66 -15.08
N LEU A 126 11.81 6.66 -13.95
CA LEU A 126 10.59 5.89 -13.75
C LEU A 126 9.43 6.36 -14.66
N PRO A 127 8.48 5.47 -14.97
CA PRO A 127 7.22 5.85 -15.60
C PRO A 127 6.52 6.96 -14.80
N LYS A 128 5.91 7.90 -15.50
CA LYS A 128 5.11 8.93 -14.82
C LYS A 128 3.85 8.31 -14.22
N GLN A 129 3.50 8.73 -13.01
CA GLN A 129 2.18 8.51 -12.47
C GLN A 129 1.21 9.50 -13.12
N ASP A 130 -0.02 9.10 -13.36
CA ASP A 130 -1.07 9.99 -13.85
C ASP A 130 -1.57 10.92 -12.73
N SER A 131 -2.54 11.80 -13.04
CA SER A 131 -3.06 12.81 -12.12
C SER A 131 -3.94 12.27 -10.99
N THR A 132 -4.00 10.95 -10.79
CA THR A 132 -4.80 10.28 -9.75
C THR A 132 -3.96 9.84 -8.54
N GLU A 133 -2.85 10.54 -8.29
CA GLU A 133 -2.03 10.36 -7.09
C GLU A 133 -2.90 10.45 -5.82
N HIS A 134 -2.47 9.73 -4.77
CA HIS A 134 -3.13 9.67 -3.46
C HIS A 134 -4.42 8.84 -3.38
N ASN A 135 -4.82 8.14 -4.45
CA ASN A 135 -5.75 7.03 -4.36
C ASN A 135 -4.95 5.73 -4.22
N ALA A 136 -5.14 4.98 -3.14
CA ALA A 136 -4.33 3.80 -2.83
C ALA A 136 -4.32 2.75 -3.96
N LEU A 137 -5.44 2.57 -4.70
CA LEU A 137 -5.50 1.63 -5.82
C LEU A 137 -4.69 2.11 -7.02
N HIS A 138 -4.75 3.40 -7.34
CA HIS A 138 -3.97 3.99 -8.43
C HIS A 138 -2.48 3.96 -8.10
N ASP A 139 -2.11 4.25 -6.85
CA ASP A 139 -0.74 4.16 -6.36
C ASP A 139 -0.21 2.72 -6.44
N ALA A 140 -1.03 1.72 -6.06
CA ALA A 140 -0.65 0.31 -6.16
C ALA A 140 -0.47 -0.15 -7.62
N ARG A 141 -1.32 0.29 -8.55
CA ARG A 141 -1.17 0.03 -9.98
C ARG A 141 0.12 0.66 -10.54
N TRP A 142 0.41 1.90 -10.13
CA TRP A 142 1.65 2.54 -10.50
C TRP A 142 2.87 1.81 -9.92
N ASN A 143 2.82 1.38 -8.66
CA ASN A 143 3.86 0.56 -8.05
C ASN A 143 4.13 -0.71 -8.87
N LYS A 144 3.08 -1.40 -9.34
CA LYS A 144 3.21 -2.56 -10.24
C LYS A 144 3.91 -2.19 -11.55
N THR A 145 3.53 -1.05 -12.16
CA THR A 145 4.17 -0.54 -13.38
C THR A 145 5.65 -0.23 -13.16
N VAL A 146 6.00 0.36 -12.01
CA VAL A 146 7.40 0.62 -11.62
C VAL A 146 8.16 -0.68 -11.42
N TRP A 147 7.56 -1.66 -10.78
CA TRP A 147 8.17 -2.97 -10.58
C TRP A 147 8.50 -3.64 -11.92
N ASP A 148 7.54 -3.68 -12.85
CA ASP A 148 7.73 -4.25 -14.19
C ASP A 148 8.85 -3.52 -14.96
N PHE A 149 8.87 -2.20 -14.87
CA PHE A 149 9.91 -1.37 -15.48
C PHE A 149 11.30 -1.68 -14.92
N LEU A 150 11.44 -1.73 -13.59
CA LEU A 150 12.73 -1.98 -12.94
C LEU A 150 13.22 -3.42 -13.21
N ALA A 151 12.32 -4.40 -13.21
CA ALA A 151 12.65 -5.78 -13.53
C ALA A 151 13.14 -5.94 -15.00
N ALA A 152 12.54 -5.21 -15.94
CA ALA A 152 12.99 -5.17 -17.33
C ALA A 152 14.34 -4.44 -17.47
N TRP A 153 14.50 -3.32 -16.75
CA TRP A 153 15.74 -2.54 -16.74
C TRP A 153 16.92 -3.36 -16.24
N GLU A 154 16.76 -4.07 -15.13
CA GLU A 154 17.80 -4.93 -14.54
C GLU A 154 18.24 -6.04 -15.50
N LYS A 155 17.30 -6.61 -16.28
CA LYS A 155 17.58 -7.61 -17.31
C LYS A 155 18.21 -7.04 -18.59
N GLY A 156 18.41 -5.71 -18.67
CA GLY A 156 18.96 -5.03 -19.85
C GLY A 156 17.97 -4.90 -21.01
N VAL A 157 16.69 -5.12 -20.78
CA VAL A 157 15.61 -4.88 -21.75
C VAL A 157 15.28 -3.38 -21.69
N ARG A 158 15.80 -2.61 -22.69
CA ARG A 158 15.58 -1.15 -22.79
C ARG A 158 14.61 -0.82 -23.91
#